data_e3316242412b8a8404a09f88fefc7217
#
_entry.id   e3316242412b8a8404a09f88fefc7217
#
_cell.length_a   1.000
_cell.length_b   1.000
_cell.length_c   1.000
_cell.angle_alpha   90.00
_cell.angle_beta   90.00
_cell.angle_gamma   90.00
#
_symmetry.space_group_name_H-M   'P 1'
#
loop_
_entity.id
_entity.type
_entity.pdbx_description
1 polymer ?
#
loop_
_entity_poly.entity_id
_entity_poly.type
_entity_poly.pdbx_seq_one_letter_code
_entity_poly.pdbx_strand_id
1 'polypeptide(L)'
;MLTNKRERARQQRAALWATRDNVQRHALSMSMPWLAFVNIAFALMIFFRNFIFTYFDKRLLTHRAVIPYIEAALIAVIIISAILVIIALTPRLAQGRYTLNIITGLLLALSLCWSLSNYCFIFFWTLPFAWPLLVILMTTGLTALYHHWPGITAFTLPLWVTALLAGIQLHYHTEIRFLILWAIFTAILLYGRRILQRWYDEAWDTHQENMQLIQRLESIANQDALTGTANRRALNAYLAAIWQQKTPLALMMIDVDYFKRYNGRYGHQAGDECLSSVAQVLKMAVRAESDLVARYGGEEFVVVLPGVSLAHATAIAERIQQKIREAGLPHAASAVASEVTVSIGIVASDGTVPIETLIARADSALYQAKNKGRNQWSY
;
A
#
# COMPACT_ATOMS: atom_id res chain seq x y z
N MET A 1 -12.53 2.43 20.13
CA MET A 1 -11.12 1.99 20.17
C MET A 1 -10.76 0.93 19.12
N LEU A 2 -11.64 -0.02 18.81
CA LEU A 2 -11.42 -1.09 17.79
C LEU A 2 -11.45 -0.59 16.32
N THR A 3 -12.28 0.39 16.00
CA THR A 3 -12.37 1.05 14.68
C THR A 3 -11.07 1.76 14.30
N ASN A 4 -10.47 2.49 15.24
CA ASN A 4 -9.21 3.22 15.03
C ASN A 4 -8.00 2.28 14.79
N LYS A 5 -8.00 1.07 15.38
CA LYS A 5 -6.98 0.04 15.10
C LYS A 5 -7.12 -0.56 13.70
N ARG A 6 -8.34 -0.78 13.22
CA ARG A 6 -8.58 -1.33 11.87
C ARG A 6 -8.23 -0.34 10.77
N GLU A 7 -8.54 0.95 10.96
CA GLU A 7 -8.17 2.02 10.03
C GLU A 7 -6.65 2.21 9.94
N ARG A 8 -5.95 2.28 11.09
CA ARG A 8 -4.49 2.34 11.11
C ARG A 8 -3.85 1.14 10.41
N ALA A 9 -4.37 -0.06 10.62
CA ALA A 9 -3.89 -1.27 9.95
C ALA A 9 -4.13 -1.23 8.42
N ARG A 10 -5.26 -0.66 7.96
CA ARG A 10 -5.54 -0.45 6.53
C ARG A 10 -4.59 0.57 5.93
N GLN A 11 -4.36 1.71 6.60
CA GLN A 11 -3.43 2.74 6.14
C GLN A 11 -1.99 2.22 6.07
N GLN A 12 -1.55 1.44 7.07
CA GLN A 12 -0.23 0.81 7.06
C GLN A 12 -0.07 -0.20 5.92
N ARG A 13 -1.09 -1.02 5.64
CA ARG A 13 -1.08 -1.95 4.50
C ARG A 13 -1.06 -1.20 3.17
N ALA A 14 -1.86 -0.15 3.01
CA ALA A 14 -1.86 0.68 1.80
C ALA A 14 -0.49 1.33 1.57
N ALA A 15 0.14 1.88 2.61
CA ALA A 15 1.47 2.46 2.53
C ALA A 15 2.55 1.41 2.18
N LEU A 16 2.42 0.17 2.68
CA LEU A 16 3.33 -0.92 2.36
C LEU A 16 3.32 -1.26 0.86
N TRP A 17 2.13 -1.37 0.28
CA TRP A 17 1.95 -1.73 -1.13
C TRP A 17 1.99 -0.53 -2.10
N ALA A 18 2.32 0.67 -1.60
CA ALA A 18 2.41 1.86 -2.44
C ALA A 18 3.56 1.81 -3.45
N THR A 19 4.69 1.17 -3.10
CA THR A 19 5.86 1.02 -3.98
C THR A 19 6.49 -0.36 -3.84
N ARG A 20 7.12 -0.85 -4.93
CA ARG A 20 7.90 -2.10 -4.90
C ARG A 20 9.02 -2.06 -3.85
N ASP A 21 9.66 -0.92 -3.68
CA ASP A 21 10.71 -0.73 -2.66
C ASP A 21 10.21 -0.95 -1.24
N ASN A 22 9.00 -0.48 -0.91
CA ASN A 22 8.42 -0.69 0.42
C ASN A 22 8.15 -2.17 0.68
N VAL A 23 7.63 -2.88 -0.33
CA VAL A 23 7.39 -4.34 -0.23
C VAL A 23 8.71 -5.09 -0.10
N GLN A 24 9.75 -4.72 -0.86
CA GLN A 24 11.09 -5.32 -0.74
C GLN A 24 11.67 -5.11 0.66
N ARG A 25 11.63 -3.89 1.20
CA ARG A 25 12.10 -3.58 2.56
C ARG A 25 11.36 -4.38 3.62
N HIS A 26 10.05 -4.49 3.48
CA HIS A 26 9.25 -5.28 4.39
C HIS A 26 9.58 -6.78 4.28
N ALA A 27 9.69 -7.33 3.08
CA ALA A 27 10.08 -8.71 2.86
C ALA A 27 11.47 -9.00 3.44
N LEU A 28 12.45 -8.09 3.25
CA LEU A 28 13.76 -8.18 3.88
C LEU A 28 13.68 -8.18 5.41
N SER A 29 12.88 -7.28 6.01
CA SER A 29 12.73 -7.24 7.46
C SER A 29 12.15 -8.54 8.04
N MET A 30 11.32 -9.24 7.29
CA MET A 30 10.75 -10.54 7.69
C MET A 30 11.72 -11.71 7.47
N SER A 31 12.54 -11.68 6.43
CA SER A 31 13.44 -12.79 6.07
C SER A 31 14.83 -12.71 6.72
N MET A 32 15.32 -11.49 7.07
CA MET A 32 16.64 -11.31 7.70
C MET A 32 16.82 -12.06 9.02
N PRO A 33 15.83 -12.09 9.95
CA PRO A 33 15.97 -12.87 11.18
C PRO A 33 16.19 -14.37 10.93
N TRP A 34 15.52 -14.93 9.92
CA TRP A 34 15.72 -16.32 9.51
C TRP A 34 17.12 -16.56 8.93
N LEU A 35 17.56 -15.70 8.00
CA LEU A 35 18.90 -15.78 7.43
C LEU A 35 19.98 -15.67 8.52
N ALA A 36 19.82 -14.71 9.42
CA ALA A 36 20.74 -14.52 10.54
C ALA A 36 20.76 -15.72 11.49
N PHE A 37 19.58 -16.29 11.82
CA PHE A 37 19.49 -17.47 12.65
C PHE A 37 20.31 -18.64 12.08
N VAL A 38 20.14 -18.93 10.78
CA VAL A 38 20.88 -20.02 10.12
C VAL A 38 22.40 -19.74 10.18
N ASN A 39 22.83 -18.51 9.86
CA ASN A 39 24.25 -18.13 9.89
C ASN A 39 24.85 -18.24 11.31
N ILE A 40 24.14 -17.71 12.32
CA ILE A 40 24.58 -17.76 13.72
C ILE A 40 24.64 -19.21 14.21
N ALA A 41 23.60 -20.01 13.92
CA ALA A 41 23.54 -21.40 14.37
C ALA A 41 24.72 -22.23 13.84
N PHE A 42 25.04 -22.12 12.54
CA PHE A 42 26.20 -22.82 11.98
C PHE A 42 27.52 -22.26 12.47
N ALA A 43 27.65 -20.93 12.62
CA ALA A 43 28.85 -20.31 13.17
C ALA A 43 29.14 -20.77 14.60
N LEU A 44 28.13 -20.79 15.46
CA LEU A 44 28.24 -21.30 16.84
C LEU A 44 28.55 -22.80 16.87
N MET A 45 27.87 -23.61 16.06
CA MET A 45 28.12 -25.05 15.97
C MET A 45 29.59 -25.33 15.63
N ILE A 46 30.16 -24.60 14.66
CA ILE A 46 31.54 -24.77 14.25
C ILE A 46 32.50 -24.17 15.26
N PHE A 47 32.18 -23.03 15.86
CA PHE A 47 33.00 -22.37 16.89
C PHE A 47 33.17 -23.25 18.14
N PHE A 48 32.06 -23.87 18.60
CA PHE A 48 32.06 -24.80 19.73
C PHE A 48 32.29 -26.26 19.34
N ARG A 49 32.91 -26.52 18.19
CA ARG A 49 33.13 -27.85 17.62
C ARG A 49 33.79 -28.84 18.60
N ASN A 50 34.74 -28.38 19.41
CA ASN A 50 35.45 -29.22 20.36
C ASN A 50 34.56 -29.71 21.51
N PHE A 51 33.51 -28.98 21.81
CA PHE A 51 32.51 -29.37 22.81
C PHE A 51 31.46 -30.34 22.25
N ILE A 52 31.17 -30.23 20.94
CA ILE A 52 30.10 -31.01 20.29
C ILE A 52 30.66 -32.30 19.65
N PHE A 53 31.91 -32.26 19.14
CA PHE A 53 32.51 -33.35 18.39
C PHE A 53 33.89 -33.74 18.92
N THR A 54 33.96 -34.77 19.76
CA THR A 54 35.21 -35.27 20.39
C THR A 54 36.30 -35.73 19.43
N TYR A 55 36.00 -35.96 18.14
CA TYR A 55 36.95 -36.45 17.13
C TYR A 55 37.46 -35.37 16.15
N PHE A 56 37.06 -34.14 16.29
CA PHE A 56 37.35 -33.09 15.31
C PHE A 56 38.82 -32.62 15.37
N ASP A 57 39.44 -32.65 16.53
CA ASP A 57 40.76 -32.05 16.77
C ASP A 57 41.93 -32.71 16.05
N LYS A 58 41.91 -34.02 15.82
CA LYS A 58 43.08 -34.74 15.21
C LYS A 58 43.36 -34.30 13.76
N ARG A 59 42.37 -33.93 12.96
CA ARG A 59 42.56 -33.41 11.59
C ARG A 59 42.97 -31.93 11.56
N LEU A 60 42.51 -31.15 12.54
CA LEU A 60 42.83 -29.71 12.62
C LEU A 60 44.31 -29.45 13.01
N LEU A 61 45.01 -30.43 13.59
CA LEU A 61 46.39 -30.29 13.99
C LEU A 61 47.38 -30.03 12.85
N THR A 62 47.04 -30.43 11.61
CA THR A 62 47.93 -30.30 10.43
C THR A 62 48.08 -28.84 9.96
N HIS A 63 47.10 -27.96 10.19
CA HIS A 63 47.11 -26.56 9.72
C HIS A 63 46.71 -25.57 10.84
N ARG A 64 47.31 -25.68 12.04
CA ARG A 64 46.96 -24.87 13.21
C ARG A 64 47.03 -23.36 12.98
N ALA A 65 47.93 -22.89 12.12
CA ALA A 65 48.11 -21.47 11.83
C ALA A 65 46.86 -20.80 11.19
N VAL A 66 45.97 -21.59 10.59
CA VAL A 66 44.75 -21.09 9.91
C VAL A 66 43.56 -20.97 10.87
N ILE A 67 43.58 -21.69 12.01
CA ILE A 67 42.47 -21.75 12.96
C ILE A 67 42.04 -20.36 13.48
N PRO A 68 42.94 -19.46 13.90
CA PRO A 68 42.57 -18.14 14.41
C PRO A 68 41.83 -17.28 13.38
N TYR A 69 42.18 -17.40 12.10
CA TYR A 69 41.52 -16.66 11.02
C TYR A 69 40.09 -17.14 10.79
N ILE A 70 39.87 -18.45 10.93
CA ILE A 70 38.48 -19.00 10.83
C ILE A 70 37.66 -18.61 12.04
N GLU A 71 38.21 -18.67 13.24
CA GLU A 71 37.54 -18.25 14.46
C GLU A 71 37.16 -16.76 14.40
N ALA A 72 38.08 -15.90 13.92
CA ALA A 72 37.76 -14.50 13.66
C ALA A 72 36.65 -14.33 12.60
N ALA A 73 36.69 -15.09 11.53
CA ALA A 73 35.63 -15.07 10.50
C ALA A 73 34.28 -15.51 11.07
N LEU A 74 34.22 -16.56 11.90
CA LEU A 74 32.98 -17.02 12.53
C LEU A 74 32.43 -16.00 13.53
N ILE A 75 33.29 -15.34 14.31
CA ILE A 75 32.88 -14.22 15.17
C ILE A 75 32.30 -13.08 14.33
N ALA A 76 32.95 -12.72 13.22
CA ALA A 76 32.46 -11.71 12.29
C ALA A 76 31.08 -12.10 11.70
N VAL A 77 30.87 -13.37 11.35
CA VAL A 77 29.57 -13.89 10.91
C VAL A 77 28.49 -13.64 11.96
N ILE A 78 28.76 -13.92 13.23
CA ILE A 78 27.81 -13.71 14.33
C ILE A 78 27.49 -12.22 14.49
N ILE A 79 28.51 -11.36 14.49
CA ILE A 79 28.36 -9.90 14.66
C ILE A 79 27.56 -9.30 13.49
N ILE A 80 27.93 -9.63 12.24
CA ILE A 80 27.25 -9.11 11.05
C ILE A 80 25.79 -9.59 11.02
N SER A 81 25.55 -10.86 11.35
CA SER A 81 24.19 -11.41 11.42
C SER A 81 23.34 -10.71 12.48
N ALA A 82 23.91 -10.42 13.65
CA ALA A 82 23.23 -9.65 14.70
C ALA A 82 22.91 -8.21 14.24
N ILE A 83 23.84 -7.54 13.55
CA ILE A 83 23.61 -6.21 12.97
C ILE A 83 22.44 -6.26 11.95
N LEU A 84 22.41 -7.27 11.07
CA LEU A 84 21.32 -7.44 10.11
C LEU A 84 19.95 -7.60 10.80
N VAL A 85 19.89 -8.35 11.91
CA VAL A 85 18.67 -8.47 12.73
C VAL A 85 18.27 -7.13 13.34
N ILE A 86 19.22 -6.39 13.93
CA ILE A 86 18.94 -5.07 14.50
C ILE A 86 18.36 -4.12 13.45
N ILE A 87 18.96 -4.08 12.26
CA ILE A 87 18.45 -3.26 11.15
C ILE A 87 17.02 -3.71 10.76
N ALA A 88 16.79 -5.01 10.66
CA ALA A 88 15.48 -5.57 10.27
C ALA A 88 14.38 -5.26 11.28
N LEU A 89 14.69 -5.35 12.59
CA LEU A 89 13.73 -5.15 13.68
C LEU A 89 13.51 -3.67 14.03
N THR A 90 14.38 -2.75 13.56
CA THR A 90 14.28 -1.32 13.86
C THR A 90 13.60 -0.58 12.70
N PRO A 91 12.31 -0.19 12.79
CA PRO A 91 11.57 0.39 11.67
C PRO A 91 12.21 1.66 11.08
N ARG A 92 12.85 2.49 11.93
CA ARG A 92 13.53 3.71 11.49
C ARG A 92 14.76 3.40 10.62
N LEU A 93 15.52 2.36 10.96
CA LEU A 93 16.68 1.92 10.19
C LEU A 93 16.23 1.20 8.89
N ALA A 94 15.20 0.37 8.96
CA ALA A 94 14.67 -0.36 7.81
C ALA A 94 14.15 0.56 6.69
N GLN A 95 13.67 1.76 7.01
CA GLN A 95 13.12 2.74 6.06
C GLN A 95 14.15 3.75 5.54
N GLY A 96 15.39 3.73 6.02
CA GLY A 96 16.44 4.65 5.62
C GLY A 96 16.76 4.59 4.12
N ARG A 97 17.11 5.73 3.51
CA ARG A 97 17.40 5.84 2.06
C ARG A 97 18.52 4.90 1.59
N TYR A 98 19.54 4.68 2.42
CA TYR A 98 20.73 3.86 2.11
C TYR A 98 20.67 2.45 2.68
N THR A 99 19.58 2.05 3.32
CA THR A 99 19.48 0.77 4.05
C THR A 99 19.71 -0.43 3.15
N LEU A 100 19.15 -0.44 1.93
CA LEU A 100 19.33 -1.53 0.98
C LEU A 100 20.82 -1.71 0.59
N ASN A 101 21.55 -0.63 0.39
CA ASN A 101 22.98 -0.68 0.06
C ASN A 101 23.83 -1.17 1.26
N ILE A 102 23.47 -0.73 2.48
CA ILE A 102 24.12 -1.18 3.72
C ILE A 102 23.89 -2.67 3.92
N ILE A 103 22.66 -3.14 3.78
CA ILE A 103 22.32 -4.57 3.86
C ILE A 103 23.11 -5.35 2.82
N THR A 104 23.17 -4.88 1.57
CA THR A 104 23.92 -5.54 0.50
C THR A 104 25.41 -5.63 0.84
N GLY A 105 26.02 -4.57 1.37
CA GLY A 105 27.41 -4.57 1.82
C GLY A 105 27.66 -5.55 2.98
N LEU A 106 26.76 -5.60 3.96
CA LEU A 106 26.85 -6.54 5.08
C LEU A 106 26.67 -8.00 4.61
N LEU A 107 25.79 -8.26 3.65
CA LEU A 107 25.60 -9.59 3.05
C LEU A 107 26.85 -10.03 2.28
N LEU A 108 27.52 -9.12 1.58
CA LEU A 108 28.79 -9.40 0.92
C LEU A 108 29.89 -9.74 1.94
N ALA A 109 30.02 -8.95 2.99
CA ALA A 109 30.99 -9.21 4.06
C ALA A 109 30.74 -10.55 4.76
N LEU A 110 29.46 -10.87 5.04
CA LEU A 110 29.03 -12.13 5.61
C LEU A 110 29.42 -13.32 4.70
N SER A 111 29.18 -13.18 3.39
CA SER A 111 29.52 -14.17 2.38
C SER A 111 31.03 -14.38 2.28
N LEU A 112 31.84 -13.32 2.33
CA LEU A 112 33.30 -13.43 2.29
C LEU A 112 33.86 -14.15 3.53
N CYS A 113 33.30 -13.90 4.71
CA CYS A 113 33.68 -14.65 5.93
C CYS A 113 33.38 -16.13 5.80
N TRP A 114 32.20 -16.49 5.28
CA TRP A 114 31.85 -17.88 4.99
C TRP A 114 32.70 -18.49 3.87
N SER A 115 33.01 -17.73 2.83
CA SER A 115 33.86 -18.17 1.72
C SER A 115 35.25 -18.55 2.20
N LEU A 116 35.87 -17.70 3.03
CA LEU A 116 37.16 -18.01 3.65
C LEU A 116 37.09 -19.28 4.48
N SER A 117 36.10 -19.41 5.36
CA SER A 117 35.93 -20.58 6.22
C SER A 117 35.69 -21.86 5.43
N ASN A 118 34.77 -21.81 4.44
CA ASN A 118 34.48 -22.98 3.61
C ASN A 118 35.62 -23.40 2.70
N TYR A 119 36.38 -22.44 2.14
CA TYR A 119 37.59 -22.76 1.40
C TYR A 119 38.56 -23.58 2.24
N CYS A 120 38.84 -23.12 3.48
CA CYS A 120 39.71 -23.83 4.41
C CYS A 120 39.16 -25.22 4.79
N PHE A 121 37.86 -25.35 5.01
CA PHE A 121 37.22 -26.61 5.35
C PHE A 121 37.31 -27.62 4.22
N ILE A 122 37.18 -27.19 2.97
CA ILE A 122 37.26 -28.09 1.80
C ILE A 122 38.72 -28.39 1.46
N PHE A 123 39.58 -27.38 1.36
CA PHE A 123 40.91 -27.53 0.81
C PHE A 123 41.91 -28.09 1.83
N PHE A 124 41.98 -27.54 3.04
CA PHE A 124 42.97 -27.97 4.03
C PHE A 124 42.57 -29.23 4.80
N TRP A 125 41.29 -29.38 5.08
CA TRP A 125 40.85 -30.43 6.00
C TRP A 125 39.85 -31.43 5.40
N THR A 126 39.39 -31.22 4.16
CA THR A 126 38.45 -32.10 3.44
C THR A 126 37.25 -32.53 4.32
N LEU A 127 36.68 -31.55 5.05
CA LEU A 127 35.63 -31.86 6.01
C LEU A 127 34.32 -32.25 5.30
N PRO A 128 33.68 -33.36 5.70
CA PRO A 128 32.52 -33.88 5.00
C PRO A 128 31.31 -32.96 5.08
N PHE A 129 31.20 -32.11 6.11
CA PHE A 129 30.10 -31.16 6.26
C PHE A 129 30.26 -29.87 5.43
N ALA A 130 31.41 -29.59 4.87
CA ALA A 130 31.68 -28.33 4.18
C ALA A 130 30.78 -28.14 2.95
N TRP A 131 30.56 -29.20 2.17
CA TRP A 131 29.68 -29.17 1.02
C TRP A 131 28.19 -29.00 1.38
N PRO A 132 27.60 -29.79 2.30
CA PRO A 132 26.26 -29.57 2.79
C PRO A 132 26.05 -28.17 3.38
N LEU A 133 27.00 -27.67 4.17
CA LEU A 133 26.92 -26.33 4.74
C LEU A 133 26.82 -25.26 3.65
N LEU A 134 27.64 -25.36 2.61
CA LEU A 134 27.64 -24.42 1.51
C LEU A 134 26.31 -24.44 0.75
N VAL A 135 25.76 -25.62 0.46
CA VAL A 135 24.44 -25.78 -0.17
C VAL A 135 23.34 -25.16 0.68
N ILE A 136 23.36 -25.39 2.00
CA ILE A 136 22.38 -24.83 2.92
C ILE A 136 22.48 -23.29 2.96
N LEU A 137 23.69 -22.72 3.05
CA LEU A 137 23.87 -21.27 3.03
C LEU A 137 23.36 -20.65 1.74
N MET A 138 23.71 -21.23 0.58
CA MET A 138 23.28 -20.70 -0.72
C MET A 138 21.77 -20.80 -0.91
N THR A 139 21.15 -21.93 -0.53
CA THR A 139 19.68 -22.08 -0.64
C THR A 139 18.93 -21.19 0.36
N THR A 140 19.47 -21.01 1.57
CA THR A 140 18.92 -20.07 2.56
C THR A 140 19.01 -18.65 2.03
N GLY A 141 20.17 -18.25 1.46
CA GLY A 141 20.33 -16.95 0.83
C GLY A 141 19.35 -16.75 -0.33
N LEU A 142 19.15 -17.75 -1.17
CA LEU A 142 18.18 -17.72 -2.26
C LEU A 142 16.76 -17.46 -1.75
N THR A 143 16.32 -18.24 -0.76
CA THR A 143 14.95 -18.16 -0.22
C THR A 143 14.70 -16.91 0.63
N ALA A 144 15.73 -16.39 1.33
CA ALA A 144 15.59 -15.18 2.14
C ALA A 144 15.67 -13.89 1.30
N LEU A 145 16.40 -13.89 0.19
CA LEU A 145 16.76 -12.68 -0.57
C LEU A 145 16.16 -12.64 -1.99
N TYR A 146 15.30 -13.60 -2.39
CA TYR A 146 14.81 -13.75 -3.77
C TYR A 146 14.20 -12.47 -4.36
N HIS A 147 13.66 -11.60 -3.51
CA HIS A 147 13.05 -10.33 -3.88
C HIS A 147 14.07 -9.17 -4.00
N HIS A 148 15.35 -9.37 -3.58
CA HIS A 148 16.38 -8.34 -3.59
C HIS A 148 17.62 -8.81 -4.36
N TRP A 149 17.66 -8.53 -5.66
CA TRP A 149 18.73 -8.99 -6.56
C TRP A 149 20.16 -8.67 -6.10
N PRO A 150 20.48 -7.42 -5.70
CA PRO A 150 21.83 -7.12 -5.24
C PRO A 150 22.25 -7.93 -4.00
N GLY A 151 21.30 -8.18 -3.10
CA GLY A 151 21.53 -8.97 -1.90
C GLY A 151 21.80 -10.45 -2.21
N ILE A 152 21.02 -11.06 -3.11
CA ILE A 152 21.29 -12.45 -3.56
C ILE A 152 22.70 -12.55 -4.13
N THR A 153 23.05 -11.69 -5.08
CA THR A 153 24.36 -11.76 -5.75
C THR A 153 25.51 -11.54 -4.77
N ALA A 154 25.37 -10.54 -3.87
CA ALA A 154 26.37 -10.26 -2.83
C ALA A 154 26.58 -11.45 -1.88
N PHE A 155 25.50 -12.19 -1.54
CA PHE A 155 25.60 -13.30 -0.61
C PHE A 155 25.98 -14.62 -1.29
N THR A 156 25.43 -14.93 -2.47
CA THR A 156 25.60 -16.26 -3.08
C THR A 156 26.82 -16.37 -3.99
N LEU A 157 27.21 -15.28 -4.68
CA LEU A 157 28.29 -15.32 -5.66
C LEU A 157 29.65 -15.66 -5.07
N PRO A 158 30.10 -15.03 -3.95
CA PRO A 158 31.39 -15.40 -3.35
C PRO A 158 31.44 -16.86 -2.89
N LEU A 159 30.36 -17.36 -2.29
CA LEU A 159 30.24 -18.77 -1.89
C LEU A 159 30.31 -19.70 -3.08
N TRP A 160 29.60 -19.37 -4.18
CA TRP A 160 29.57 -20.12 -5.40
C TRP A 160 30.98 -20.22 -6.05
N VAL A 161 31.69 -19.08 -6.15
CA VAL A 161 33.05 -19.03 -6.68
C VAL A 161 34.02 -19.81 -5.80
N THR A 162 33.92 -19.68 -4.49
CA THR A 162 34.76 -20.39 -3.53
C THR A 162 34.62 -21.90 -3.65
N ALA A 163 33.39 -22.40 -3.77
CA ALA A 163 33.15 -23.82 -3.94
C ALA A 163 33.74 -24.35 -5.27
N LEU A 164 33.58 -23.60 -6.35
CA LEU A 164 34.15 -23.97 -7.65
C LEU A 164 35.69 -24.05 -7.57
N LEU A 165 36.34 -23.01 -7.01
CA LEU A 165 37.78 -22.95 -6.86
C LEU A 165 38.32 -24.07 -5.96
N ALA A 166 37.71 -24.28 -4.79
CA ALA A 166 38.12 -25.33 -3.87
C ALA A 166 37.92 -26.73 -4.46
N GLY A 167 36.84 -26.94 -5.22
CA GLY A 167 36.57 -28.20 -5.90
C GLY A 167 37.58 -28.50 -7.01
N ILE A 168 37.97 -27.52 -7.83
CA ILE A 168 38.97 -27.66 -8.87
C ILE A 168 40.35 -27.97 -8.26
N GLN A 169 40.74 -27.30 -7.19
CA GLN A 169 42.04 -27.47 -6.52
C GLN A 169 42.16 -28.83 -5.80
N LEU A 170 41.08 -29.30 -5.19
CA LEU A 170 41.05 -30.55 -4.45
C LEU A 170 41.25 -31.78 -5.41
N HIS A 171 40.69 -31.66 -6.60
CA HIS A 171 40.77 -32.72 -7.61
C HIS A 171 41.79 -32.33 -8.67
N TYR A 172 43.06 -32.60 -8.47
CA TYR A 172 44.20 -32.29 -9.35
C TYR A 172 43.98 -32.52 -10.85
N HIS A 173 42.98 -33.29 -11.22
CA HIS A 173 42.39 -33.40 -12.55
C HIS A 173 40.94 -33.00 -12.44
N THR A 174 40.50 -31.99 -13.20
CA THR A 174 39.11 -31.56 -13.31
C THR A 174 38.23 -32.76 -13.64
N GLU A 175 37.73 -33.44 -12.61
CA GLU A 175 36.79 -34.53 -12.84
C GLU A 175 35.53 -33.93 -13.46
N ILE A 176 35.25 -34.29 -14.69
CA ILE A 176 34.07 -33.86 -15.44
C ILE A 176 32.77 -34.07 -14.64
N ARG A 177 32.75 -35.08 -13.77
CA ARG A 177 31.65 -35.38 -12.84
C ARG A 177 31.37 -34.24 -11.89
N PHE A 178 32.42 -33.63 -11.31
CA PHE A 178 32.25 -32.45 -10.42
C PHE A 178 31.69 -31.27 -11.18
N LEU A 179 32.20 -30.98 -12.38
CA LEU A 179 31.71 -29.87 -13.20
C LEU A 179 30.24 -30.06 -13.62
N ILE A 180 29.83 -31.28 -13.95
CA ILE A 180 28.44 -31.61 -14.27
C ILE A 180 27.53 -31.37 -13.06
N LEU A 181 27.91 -31.92 -11.90
CA LEU A 181 27.13 -31.72 -10.66
C LEU A 181 27.04 -30.23 -10.30
N TRP A 182 28.12 -29.48 -10.44
CA TRP A 182 28.18 -28.06 -10.20
C TRP A 182 27.30 -27.27 -11.17
N ALA A 183 27.31 -27.63 -12.46
CA ALA A 183 26.44 -27.03 -13.47
C ALA A 183 24.95 -27.33 -13.17
N ILE A 184 24.60 -28.55 -12.78
CA ILE A 184 23.24 -28.92 -12.38
C ILE A 184 22.81 -28.11 -11.15
N PHE A 185 23.66 -28.03 -10.12
CA PHE A 185 23.36 -27.23 -8.92
C PHE A 185 23.14 -25.76 -9.25
N THR A 186 24.00 -25.19 -10.12
CA THR A 186 23.86 -23.82 -10.59
C THR A 186 22.53 -23.61 -11.35
N ALA A 187 22.18 -24.54 -12.22
CA ALA A 187 20.91 -24.51 -12.94
C ALA A 187 19.70 -24.56 -11.99
N ILE A 188 19.76 -25.37 -10.93
CA ILE A 188 18.72 -25.45 -9.89
C ILE A 188 18.57 -24.10 -9.17
N LEU A 189 19.68 -23.47 -8.78
CA LEU A 189 19.65 -22.18 -8.11
C LEU A 189 19.06 -21.07 -9.02
N LEU A 190 19.49 -21.03 -10.27
CA LEU A 190 19.00 -20.04 -11.24
C LEU A 190 17.51 -20.25 -11.57
N TYR A 191 17.10 -21.50 -11.74
CA TYR A 191 15.71 -21.85 -12.03
C TYR A 191 14.81 -21.58 -10.81
N GLY A 192 15.24 -22.01 -9.62
CA GLY A 192 14.54 -21.76 -8.37
C GLY A 192 14.34 -20.26 -8.12
N ARG A 193 15.39 -19.45 -8.38
CA ARG A 193 15.27 -18.00 -8.33
C ARG A 193 14.21 -17.46 -9.29
N ARG A 194 14.21 -17.93 -10.55
CA ARG A 194 13.22 -17.48 -11.54
C ARG A 194 11.79 -17.79 -11.11
N ILE A 195 11.55 -18.97 -10.52
CA ILE A 195 10.23 -19.34 -9.99
C ILE A 195 9.82 -18.38 -8.87
N LEU A 196 10.69 -18.17 -7.86
CA LEU A 196 10.40 -17.30 -6.73
C LEU A 196 10.16 -15.86 -7.17
N GLN A 197 10.94 -15.37 -8.15
CA GLN A 197 10.74 -14.03 -8.69
C GLN A 197 9.40 -13.91 -9.43
N ARG A 198 9.00 -14.91 -10.23
CA ARG A 198 7.70 -14.92 -10.90
C ARG A 198 6.55 -14.87 -9.90
N TRP A 199 6.60 -15.67 -8.84
CA TRP A 199 5.57 -15.63 -7.80
C TRP A 199 5.48 -14.27 -7.10
N TYR A 200 6.62 -13.62 -6.87
CA TYR A 200 6.63 -12.27 -6.30
C TYR A 200 5.99 -11.24 -7.26
N ASP A 201 6.35 -11.28 -8.55
CA ASP A 201 5.79 -10.39 -9.56
C ASP A 201 4.29 -10.63 -9.74
N GLU A 202 3.85 -11.89 -9.83
CA GLU A 202 2.43 -12.26 -9.92
C GLU A 202 1.62 -11.81 -8.69
N ALA A 203 2.17 -11.98 -7.49
CA ALA A 203 1.54 -11.50 -6.27
C ALA A 203 1.41 -9.96 -6.24
N TRP A 204 2.42 -9.26 -6.74
CA TRP A 204 2.38 -7.80 -6.89
C TRP A 204 1.29 -7.36 -7.87
N ASP A 205 1.27 -7.93 -9.07
CA ASP A 205 0.32 -7.57 -10.13
C ASP A 205 -1.12 -7.87 -9.70
N THR A 206 -1.37 -9.05 -9.12
CA THR A 206 -2.68 -9.40 -8.54
C THR A 206 -3.13 -8.41 -7.46
N HIS A 207 -2.20 -7.95 -6.61
CA HIS A 207 -2.54 -6.96 -5.59
C HIS A 207 -2.94 -5.61 -6.21
N GLN A 208 -2.22 -5.15 -7.23
CA GLN A 208 -2.54 -3.90 -7.95
C GLN A 208 -3.90 -3.99 -8.66
N GLU A 209 -4.18 -5.10 -9.32
CA GLU A 209 -5.49 -5.35 -9.93
C GLU A 209 -6.63 -5.32 -8.90
N ASN A 210 -6.46 -6.00 -7.78
CA ASN A 210 -7.43 -6.00 -6.69
C ASN A 210 -7.68 -4.59 -6.14
N MET A 211 -6.64 -3.77 -5.98
CA MET A 211 -6.78 -2.38 -5.52
C MET A 211 -7.56 -1.53 -6.53
N GLN A 212 -7.31 -1.70 -7.83
CA GLN A 212 -8.08 -1.02 -8.88
C GLN A 212 -9.54 -1.46 -8.89
N LEU A 213 -9.81 -2.75 -8.73
CA LEU A 213 -11.18 -3.27 -8.65
C LEU A 213 -11.91 -2.71 -7.43
N ILE A 214 -11.27 -2.66 -6.27
CA ILE A 214 -11.85 -2.08 -5.05
C ILE A 214 -12.20 -0.61 -5.29
N GLN A 215 -11.30 0.19 -5.87
CA GLN A 215 -11.56 1.60 -6.18
C GLN A 215 -12.73 1.78 -7.15
N ARG A 216 -12.82 0.94 -8.20
CA ARG A 216 -13.94 0.96 -9.13
C ARG A 216 -15.26 0.60 -8.43
N LEU A 217 -15.25 -0.45 -7.60
CA LEU A 217 -16.43 -0.84 -6.83
C LEU A 217 -16.87 0.25 -5.85
N GLU A 218 -15.92 0.90 -5.17
CA GLU A 218 -16.19 2.03 -4.27
C GLU A 218 -16.78 3.23 -5.04
N SER A 219 -16.24 3.54 -6.22
CA SER A 219 -16.78 4.59 -7.08
C SER A 219 -18.22 4.28 -7.50
N ILE A 220 -18.49 3.10 -8.05
CA ILE A 220 -19.85 2.67 -8.45
C ILE A 220 -20.80 2.68 -7.24
N ALA A 221 -20.33 2.22 -6.10
CA ALA A 221 -21.15 2.12 -4.90
C ALA A 221 -21.43 3.47 -4.22
N ASN A 222 -20.67 4.52 -4.49
CA ASN A 222 -20.75 5.83 -3.83
C ASN A 222 -21.25 6.96 -4.74
N GLN A 223 -21.33 6.72 -6.05
CA GLN A 223 -21.85 7.70 -7.02
C GLN A 223 -23.28 7.40 -7.43
N ASP A 224 -24.02 8.43 -7.79
CA ASP A 224 -25.30 8.32 -8.49
C ASP A 224 -25.02 8.10 -9.98
N ALA A 225 -25.58 7.04 -10.55
CA ALA A 225 -25.31 6.59 -11.92
C ALA A 225 -25.73 7.60 -13.00
N LEU A 226 -26.75 8.42 -12.73
CA LEU A 226 -27.27 9.41 -13.67
C LEU A 226 -26.42 10.69 -13.66
N THR A 227 -26.19 11.23 -12.47
CA THR A 227 -25.61 12.58 -12.30
C THR A 227 -24.11 12.57 -12.03
N GLY A 228 -23.54 11.43 -11.68
CA GLY A 228 -22.14 11.30 -11.29
C GLY A 228 -21.79 12.12 -10.05
N THR A 229 -22.78 12.56 -9.26
CA THR A 229 -22.58 13.14 -7.92
C THR A 229 -22.49 12.01 -6.90
N ALA A 230 -22.15 12.34 -5.64
CA ALA A 230 -22.29 11.37 -4.56
C ALA A 230 -23.75 10.88 -4.46
N ASN A 231 -23.96 9.62 -4.14
CA ASN A 231 -25.28 9.11 -3.83
C ASN A 231 -25.61 9.28 -2.34
N ARG A 232 -26.86 8.99 -1.94
CA ARG A 232 -27.32 9.12 -0.56
C ARG A 232 -26.47 8.33 0.45
N ARG A 233 -25.92 7.18 0.04
CA ARG A 233 -25.05 6.38 0.91
C ARG A 233 -23.71 7.09 1.18
N ALA A 234 -23.10 7.65 0.16
CA ALA A 234 -21.85 8.41 0.27
C ALA A 234 -22.06 9.69 1.09
N LEU A 235 -23.21 10.39 0.90
CA LEU A 235 -23.59 11.54 1.71
C LEU A 235 -23.65 11.19 3.19
N ASN A 236 -24.35 10.11 3.55
CA ASN A 236 -24.48 9.69 4.95
C ASN A 236 -23.12 9.34 5.58
N ALA A 237 -22.26 8.64 4.84
CA ALA A 237 -20.91 8.32 5.30
C ALA A 237 -20.05 9.57 5.50
N TYR A 238 -20.14 10.54 4.59
CA TYR A 238 -19.42 11.81 4.66
C TYR A 238 -19.88 12.67 5.86
N LEU A 239 -21.18 12.81 6.05
CA LEU A 239 -21.74 13.53 7.20
C LEU A 239 -21.36 12.89 8.54
N ALA A 240 -21.36 11.55 8.61
CA ALA A 240 -20.92 10.83 9.81
C ALA A 240 -19.44 11.11 10.15
N ALA A 241 -18.58 11.17 9.14
CA ALA A 241 -17.16 11.48 9.33
C ALA A 241 -16.93 12.91 9.83
N ILE A 242 -17.64 13.90 9.26
CA ILE A 242 -17.58 15.30 9.67
C ILE A 242 -18.09 15.47 11.11
N TRP A 243 -19.20 14.82 11.42
CA TRP A 243 -19.80 14.90 12.75
C TRP A 243 -18.88 14.32 13.85
N GLN A 244 -18.18 13.20 13.56
CA GLN A 244 -17.19 12.64 14.49
C GLN A 244 -16.02 13.59 14.75
N GLN A 245 -15.65 14.42 13.77
CA GLN A 245 -14.60 15.42 13.89
C GLN A 245 -15.08 16.74 14.52
N LYS A 246 -16.40 16.87 14.77
CA LYS A 246 -17.03 18.11 15.26
C LYS A 246 -16.68 19.31 14.39
N THR A 247 -16.58 19.11 13.08
CA THR A 247 -16.25 20.18 12.14
C THR A 247 -17.49 21.02 11.88
N PRO A 248 -17.44 22.37 12.04
CA PRO A 248 -18.52 23.24 11.62
C PRO A 248 -18.81 23.05 10.13
N LEU A 249 -20.10 23.12 9.76
CA LEU A 249 -20.51 22.96 8.36
C LEU A 249 -21.79 23.75 8.08
N ALA A 250 -21.98 24.06 6.80
CA ALA A 250 -23.29 24.38 6.25
C ALA A 250 -23.79 23.24 5.37
N LEU A 251 -25.10 23.00 5.36
CA LEU A 251 -25.80 22.04 4.55
C LEU A 251 -26.90 22.73 3.77
N MET A 252 -26.99 22.44 2.47
CA MET A 252 -28.08 22.90 1.60
C MET A 252 -28.87 21.70 1.11
N MET A 253 -30.19 21.74 1.25
CA MET A 253 -31.13 20.88 0.57
C MET A 253 -31.66 21.63 -0.65
N ILE A 254 -31.56 21.04 -1.83
CA ILE A 254 -31.87 21.68 -3.12
C ILE A 254 -32.85 20.80 -3.88
N ASP A 255 -33.86 21.41 -4.47
CA ASP A 255 -34.91 20.72 -5.24
C ASP A 255 -35.15 21.47 -6.56
N VAL A 256 -35.28 20.72 -7.65
CA VAL A 256 -35.59 21.29 -8.98
C VAL A 256 -37.05 21.63 -9.06
N ASP A 257 -37.38 22.93 -9.22
CA ASP A 257 -38.72 23.43 -9.20
C ASP A 257 -39.57 22.88 -10.32
N TYR A 258 -40.77 22.39 -9.98
CA TYR A 258 -41.75 21.82 -10.93
C TYR A 258 -41.21 20.65 -11.81
N PHE A 259 -40.22 19.89 -11.33
CA PHE A 259 -39.57 18.82 -12.11
C PHE A 259 -40.60 17.76 -12.63
N LYS A 260 -41.61 17.43 -11.85
CA LYS A 260 -42.69 16.54 -12.32
C LYS A 260 -43.43 17.09 -13.56
N ARG A 261 -43.62 18.44 -13.63
CA ARG A 261 -44.21 19.07 -14.82
C ARG A 261 -43.23 19.10 -16.00
N TYR A 262 -41.95 19.23 -15.72
CA TYR A 262 -40.88 19.12 -16.72
C TYR A 262 -40.95 17.75 -17.41
N ASN A 263 -40.93 16.67 -16.61
CA ASN A 263 -41.03 15.31 -17.13
C ASN A 263 -42.33 15.07 -17.91
N GLY A 264 -43.44 15.63 -17.44
CA GLY A 264 -44.75 15.55 -18.14
C GLY A 264 -44.75 16.25 -19.51
N ARG A 265 -43.93 17.29 -19.68
CA ARG A 265 -43.87 18.09 -20.91
C ARG A 265 -42.83 17.56 -21.89
N TYR A 266 -41.65 17.17 -21.40
CA TYR A 266 -40.47 16.87 -22.23
C TYR A 266 -40.09 15.39 -22.23
N GLY A 267 -40.73 14.59 -21.39
CA GLY A 267 -40.39 13.17 -21.20
C GLY A 267 -39.29 12.91 -20.19
N HIS A 268 -39.19 11.66 -19.73
CA HIS A 268 -38.21 11.27 -18.67
C HIS A 268 -36.77 11.38 -19.14
N GLN A 269 -36.46 11.12 -20.40
CA GLN A 269 -35.10 11.23 -20.92
C GLN A 269 -34.59 12.69 -20.85
N ALA A 270 -35.42 13.65 -21.26
CA ALA A 270 -35.07 15.08 -21.09
C ALA A 270 -34.95 15.49 -19.61
N GLY A 271 -35.75 14.87 -18.74
CA GLY A 271 -35.61 15.04 -17.30
C GLY A 271 -34.29 14.54 -16.76
N ASP A 272 -33.80 13.41 -17.23
CA ASP A 272 -32.51 12.84 -16.86
C ASP A 272 -31.34 13.76 -17.33
N GLU A 273 -31.42 14.30 -18.54
CA GLU A 273 -30.47 15.28 -19.06
C GLU A 273 -30.49 16.61 -18.25
N CYS A 274 -31.67 17.04 -17.85
CA CYS A 274 -31.87 18.21 -16.97
C CYS A 274 -31.17 17.98 -15.61
N LEU A 275 -31.43 16.85 -14.95
CA LEU A 275 -30.78 16.52 -13.67
C LEU A 275 -29.28 16.43 -13.79
N SER A 276 -28.75 15.86 -14.89
CA SER A 276 -27.33 15.78 -15.16
C SER A 276 -26.72 17.18 -15.32
N SER A 277 -27.42 18.08 -16.02
CA SER A 277 -26.99 19.48 -16.20
C SER A 277 -27.02 20.26 -14.88
N VAL A 278 -28.07 20.12 -14.09
CA VAL A 278 -28.15 20.71 -12.73
C VAL A 278 -27.00 20.21 -11.86
N ALA A 279 -26.72 18.92 -11.85
CA ALA A 279 -25.63 18.33 -11.08
C ALA A 279 -24.25 18.91 -11.47
N GLN A 280 -24.00 19.13 -12.77
CA GLN A 280 -22.78 19.77 -13.24
C GLN A 280 -22.68 21.22 -12.75
N VAL A 281 -23.76 21.97 -12.80
CA VAL A 281 -23.78 23.35 -12.27
C VAL A 281 -23.48 23.35 -10.78
N LEU A 282 -24.08 22.47 -10.01
CA LEU A 282 -23.81 22.34 -8.57
C LEU A 282 -22.32 22.04 -8.30
N LYS A 283 -21.73 21.10 -9.03
CA LYS A 283 -20.29 20.78 -8.92
C LYS A 283 -19.40 21.98 -9.23
N MET A 284 -19.73 22.78 -10.24
CA MET A 284 -18.96 23.99 -10.59
C MET A 284 -19.17 25.16 -9.61
N ALA A 285 -20.21 25.09 -8.80
CA ALA A 285 -20.53 26.13 -7.84
C ALA A 285 -19.87 25.93 -6.46
N VAL A 286 -19.20 24.81 -6.23
CA VAL A 286 -18.59 24.44 -4.94
C VAL A 286 -17.12 24.11 -5.10
N ARG A 287 -16.39 23.93 -4.00
CA ARG A 287 -14.95 23.57 -4.00
C ARG A 287 -14.81 22.04 -4.19
N ALA A 288 -14.10 21.62 -5.21
CA ALA A 288 -13.96 20.20 -5.56
C ALA A 288 -13.27 19.34 -4.47
N GLU A 289 -12.38 19.93 -3.67
CA GLU A 289 -11.56 19.18 -2.70
C GLU A 289 -12.21 19.03 -1.32
N SER A 290 -13.12 19.92 -0.95
CA SER A 290 -13.66 20.00 0.41
C SER A 290 -15.17 19.93 0.51
N ASP A 291 -15.89 20.21 -0.57
CA ASP A 291 -17.34 20.27 -0.54
C ASP A 291 -17.93 19.02 -1.21
N LEU A 292 -19.07 18.55 -0.74
CA LEU A 292 -19.74 17.40 -1.32
C LEU A 292 -21.04 17.81 -1.99
N VAL A 293 -21.24 17.40 -3.24
CA VAL A 293 -22.53 17.43 -3.93
C VAL A 293 -23.06 16.01 -4.04
N ALA A 294 -24.25 15.77 -3.53
CA ALA A 294 -24.89 14.47 -3.54
C ALA A 294 -26.31 14.56 -4.09
N ARG A 295 -26.74 13.53 -4.83
CA ARG A 295 -28.16 13.33 -5.15
C ARG A 295 -28.83 12.58 -4.01
N TYR A 296 -29.80 13.24 -3.37
CA TYR A 296 -30.50 12.68 -2.21
C TYR A 296 -31.59 11.71 -2.61
N GLY A 297 -32.32 12.02 -3.68
CA GLY A 297 -33.33 11.16 -4.32
C GLY A 297 -34.16 11.94 -5.34
N GLY A 298 -34.65 11.31 -6.40
CA GLY A 298 -35.46 11.98 -7.42
C GLY A 298 -34.79 13.22 -8.01
N GLU A 299 -35.40 14.37 -7.78
CA GLU A 299 -34.93 15.70 -8.18
C GLU A 299 -34.22 16.49 -7.05
N GLU A 300 -33.95 15.82 -5.93
CA GLU A 300 -33.36 16.44 -4.75
C GLU A 300 -31.83 16.24 -4.67
N PHE A 301 -31.12 17.31 -4.39
CA PHE A 301 -29.67 17.33 -4.16
C PHE A 301 -29.33 17.87 -2.78
N VAL A 302 -28.21 17.42 -2.23
CA VAL A 302 -27.63 17.96 -1.00
C VAL A 302 -26.21 18.45 -1.27
N VAL A 303 -25.93 19.66 -0.79
CA VAL A 303 -24.56 20.21 -0.81
C VAL A 303 -24.09 20.34 0.62
N VAL A 304 -22.93 19.78 0.94
CA VAL A 304 -22.29 19.86 2.27
C VAL A 304 -21.03 20.71 2.15
N LEU A 305 -20.91 21.74 2.98
CA LEU A 305 -19.87 22.75 2.94
C LEU A 305 -19.12 22.80 4.29
N PRO A 306 -18.07 21.99 4.51
CA PRO A 306 -17.31 22.01 5.75
C PRO A 306 -16.59 23.34 5.98
N GLY A 307 -16.59 23.81 7.20
CA GLY A 307 -15.94 25.07 7.61
C GLY A 307 -16.60 26.35 7.07
N VAL A 308 -17.81 26.25 6.50
CA VAL A 308 -18.52 27.41 5.90
C VAL A 308 -19.56 27.94 6.85
N SER A 309 -19.58 29.28 7.08
CA SER A 309 -20.60 29.97 7.85
C SER A 309 -21.90 30.15 7.07
N LEU A 310 -23.00 30.44 7.74
CA LEU A 310 -24.30 30.72 7.12
C LEU A 310 -24.20 31.82 6.05
N ALA A 311 -23.52 32.94 6.35
CA ALA A 311 -23.34 34.03 5.42
C ALA A 311 -22.61 33.64 4.12
N HIS A 312 -21.57 32.81 4.23
CA HIS A 312 -20.90 32.30 3.04
C HIS A 312 -21.73 31.25 2.30
N ALA A 313 -22.53 30.46 3.02
CA ALA A 313 -23.42 29.48 2.41
C ALA A 313 -24.53 30.20 1.58
N THR A 314 -25.10 31.30 2.07
CA THR A 314 -26.08 32.06 1.29
C THR A 314 -25.49 32.63 0.00
N ALA A 315 -24.24 33.13 0.02
CA ALA A 315 -23.55 33.58 -1.19
C ALA A 315 -23.33 32.45 -2.19
N ILE A 316 -23.03 31.21 -1.69
CA ILE A 316 -22.93 30.03 -2.55
C ILE A 316 -24.29 29.65 -3.15
N ALA A 317 -25.36 29.73 -2.39
CA ALA A 317 -26.73 29.48 -2.87
C ALA A 317 -27.13 30.46 -3.99
N GLU A 318 -26.84 31.75 -3.83
CA GLU A 318 -27.05 32.77 -4.90
C GLU A 318 -26.24 32.46 -6.14
N ARG A 319 -24.98 32.05 -5.98
CA ARG A 319 -24.14 31.64 -7.09
C ARG A 319 -24.71 30.39 -7.80
N ILE A 320 -25.23 29.41 -7.07
CA ILE A 320 -25.89 28.22 -7.64
C ILE A 320 -27.10 28.67 -8.48
N GLN A 321 -27.98 29.49 -7.93
CA GLN A 321 -29.19 29.96 -8.64
C GLN A 321 -28.81 30.78 -9.89
N GLN A 322 -27.79 31.62 -9.80
CA GLN A 322 -27.33 32.37 -10.97
C GLN A 322 -26.80 31.44 -12.06
N LYS A 323 -25.97 30.45 -11.70
CA LYS A 323 -25.43 29.48 -12.67
C LYS A 323 -26.50 28.58 -13.29
N ILE A 324 -27.53 28.21 -12.54
CA ILE A 324 -28.69 27.49 -13.06
C ILE A 324 -29.43 28.36 -14.11
N ARG A 325 -29.65 29.66 -13.85
CA ARG A 325 -30.24 30.59 -14.84
C ARG A 325 -29.34 30.72 -16.08
N GLU A 326 -28.03 30.89 -15.87
CA GLU A 326 -27.05 30.97 -16.97
C GLU A 326 -27.04 29.72 -17.86
N ALA A 327 -27.34 28.55 -17.31
CA ALA A 327 -27.46 27.31 -18.06
C ALA A 327 -28.65 27.30 -19.03
N GLY A 328 -29.64 28.16 -18.81
CA GLY A 328 -30.73 28.46 -19.75
C GLY A 328 -31.59 27.25 -20.16
N LEU A 329 -31.76 26.25 -19.28
CA LEU A 329 -32.52 25.04 -19.58
C LEU A 329 -34.01 25.38 -19.70
N PRO A 330 -34.67 25.23 -20.88
CA PRO A 330 -36.06 25.65 -21.08
C PRO A 330 -37.05 24.86 -20.21
N HIS A 331 -37.99 25.53 -19.54
CA HIS A 331 -39.05 24.89 -18.76
C HIS A 331 -40.41 25.57 -18.98
N ALA A 332 -41.02 25.35 -20.17
CA ALA A 332 -42.27 25.97 -20.57
C ALA A 332 -43.47 25.59 -19.69
N ALA A 333 -43.40 24.53 -18.88
CA ALA A 333 -44.47 24.11 -17.96
C ALA A 333 -44.28 24.61 -16.52
N SER A 334 -43.22 25.36 -16.25
CA SER A 334 -42.98 26.00 -14.95
C SER A 334 -43.92 27.19 -14.74
N ALA A 335 -44.36 27.41 -13.48
CA ALA A 335 -45.16 28.55 -13.09
C ALA A 335 -44.31 29.69 -12.52
N VAL A 336 -42.98 29.56 -12.46
CA VAL A 336 -42.08 30.53 -11.83
C VAL A 336 -41.23 31.23 -12.88
N ALA A 337 -40.64 30.52 -13.85
CA ALA A 337 -39.80 31.08 -14.89
C ALA A 337 -39.92 30.26 -16.19
N SER A 338 -39.49 30.81 -17.32
CA SER A 338 -39.43 30.05 -18.60
C SER A 338 -38.28 29.04 -18.67
N GLU A 339 -37.48 28.94 -17.65
CA GLU A 339 -36.30 28.10 -17.52
C GLU A 339 -36.34 27.30 -16.20
N VAL A 340 -35.47 26.30 -16.09
CA VAL A 340 -35.31 25.47 -14.88
C VAL A 340 -34.80 26.36 -13.76
N THR A 341 -35.45 26.25 -12.59
CA THR A 341 -35.06 26.94 -11.34
C THR A 341 -34.93 25.92 -10.23
N VAL A 342 -34.26 26.33 -9.14
CA VAL A 342 -34.11 25.52 -7.94
C VAL A 342 -34.51 26.29 -6.68
N SER A 343 -35.14 25.58 -5.75
CA SER A 343 -35.39 26.08 -4.39
C SER A 343 -34.32 25.49 -3.47
N ILE A 344 -33.82 26.26 -2.50
CA ILE A 344 -32.71 25.88 -1.64
C ILE A 344 -33.05 26.14 -0.16
N GLY A 345 -32.94 25.12 0.69
CA GLY A 345 -32.98 25.25 2.14
C GLY A 345 -31.58 25.17 2.71
N ILE A 346 -31.18 26.15 3.52
CA ILE A 346 -29.81 26.28 4.06
C ILE A 346 -29.84 26.12 5.57
N VAL A 347 -28.91 25.39 6.13
CA VAL A 347 -28.67 25.33 7.57
C VAL A 347 -27.20 25.38 7.86
N ALA A 348 -26.77 25.99 8.94
CA ALA A 348 -25.41 25.96 9.46
C ALA A 348 -25.39 25.33 10.84
N SER A 349 -24.29 24.62 11.14
CA SER A 349 -24.05 23.98 12.42
C SER A 349 -22.58 24.15 12.81
N ASP A 350 -22.35 24.25 14.12
CA ASP A 350 -21.03 24.24 14.75
C ASP A 350 -20.41 22.81 14.85
N GLY A 351 -21.09 21.81 14.31
CA GLY A 351 -20.67 20.40 14.38
C GLY A 351 -21.20 19.65 15.61
N THR A 352 -22.05 20.26 16.42
CA THR A 352 -22.63 19.61 17.63
C THR A 352 -24.04 19.08 17.41
N VAL A 353 -24.75 19.58 16.39
CA VAL A 353 -26.12 19.17 16.07
C VAL A 353 -26.15 17.79 15.43
N PRO A 354 -27.02 16.85 15.87
CA PRO A 354 -27.19 15.55 15.22
C PRO A 354 -27.52 15.68 13.73
N ILE A 355 -26.99 14.78 12.91
CA ILE A 355 -27.11 14.80 11.45
C ILE A 355 -28.56 14.79 10.99
N GLU A 356 -29.38 13.95 11.63
CA GLU A 356 -30.81 13.83 11.34
C GLU A 356 -31.55 15.16 11.58
N THR A 357 -31.22 15.85 12.66
CA THR A 357 -31.77 17.16 12.97
C THR A 357 -31.32 18.22 11.95
N LEU A 358 -30.05 18.15 11.51
CA LEU A 358 -29.51 19.05 10.50
C LEU A 358 -30.23 18.92 9.16
N ILE A 359 -30.42 17.69 8.71
CA ILE A 359 -31.15 17.38 7.48
C ILE A 359 -32.61 17.85 7.60
N ALA A 360 -33.29 17.55 8.71
CA ALA A 360 -34.68 17.98 8.92
C ALA A 360 -34.85 19.51 8.92
N ARG A 361 -33.90 20.27 9.49
CA ARG A 361 -33.89 21.73 9.43
C ARG A 361 -33.71 22.27 8.02
N ALA A 362 -32.79 21.67 7.24
CA ALA A 362 -32.59 22.07 5.86
C ALA A 362 -33.80 21.76 4.97
N ASP A 363 -34.49 20.64 5.21
CA ASP A 363 -35.75 20.30 4.54
C ASP A 363 -36.87 21.30 4.90
N SER A 364 -37.01 21.67 6.16
CA SER A 364 -37.96 22.70 6.60
C SER A 364 -37.68 24.05 5.94
N ALA A 365 -36.42 24.44 5.81
CA ALA A 365 -36.01 25.65 5.11
C ALA A 365 -36.30 25.58 3.61
N LEU A 366 -36.08 24.42 2.95
CA LEU A 366 -36.45 24.20 1.56
C LEU A 366 -37.96 24.31 1.35
N TYR A 367 -38.74 23.72 2.25
CA TYR A 367 -40.20 23.87 2.21
C TYR A 367 -40.65 25.32 2.30
N GLN A 368 -40.00 26.15 3.14
CA GLN A 368 -40.28 27.60 3.21
C GLN A 368 -39.92 28.30 1.89
N ALA A 369 -38.78 27.99 1.28
CA ALA A 369 -38.41 28.56 -0.01
C ALA A 369 -39.45 28.22 -1.10
N LYS A 370 -39.94 26.98 -1.13
CA LYS A 370 -41.00 26.54 -2.05
C LYS A 370 -42.32 27.30 -1.83
N ASN A 371 -42.74 27.50 -0.58
CA ASN A 371 -43.98 28.20 -0.25
C ASN A 371 -43.91 29.73 -0.49
N LYS A 372 -42.74 30.33 -0.40
CA LYS A 372 -42.53 31.74 -0.70
C LYS A 372 -42.47 32.07 -2.19
N GLY A 373 -42.71 31.10 -3.06
CA GLY A 373 -42.79 31.33 -4.53
C GLY A 373 -41.73 30.59 -5.34
N ARG A 374 -40.90 29.71 -4.72
CA ARG A 374 -39.80 28.98 -5.36
C ARG A 374 -38.67 29.86 -5.91
N ASN A 375 -37.72 29.31 -6.66
CA ASN A 375 -36.58 30.02 -7.25
C ASN A 375 -35.84 30.92 -6.26
N GLN A 376 -35.70 30.48 -5.04
CA GLN A 376 -35.10 31.23 -3.94
C GLN A 376 -34.51 30.30 -2.89
N TRP A 377 -33.77 30.86 -1.96
CA TRP A 377 -33.27 30.15 -0.78
C TRP A 377 -33.98 30.64 0.50
N SER A 378 -33.95 29.78 1.51
CA SER A 378 -34.40 30.10 2.88
C SER A 378 -33.48 29.40 3.88
N TYR A 379 -33.44 29.86 5.13
CA TYR A 379 -32.70 29.22 6.24
C TYR A 379 -33.58 29.25 7.52
#